data_c715af3149abd03745e13447b46547ce
#
_entry.id   c715af3149abd03745e13447b46547ce
#
_cell.length_a   1.000
_cell.length_b   1.000
_cell.length_c   1.000
_cell.angle_alpha   90.00
_cell.angle_beta   90.00
_cell.angle_gamma   90.00
#
_symmetry.space_group_name_H-M   'P 1'
#
loop_
_entity.id
_entity.type
_entity.pdbx_description
1 polymer ?
#
loop_
_entity_poly.entity_id
_entity_poly.type
_entity_poly.pdbx_seq_one_letter_code
_entity_poly.pdbx_strand_id
1 'polypeptide(L)'
;RKEVSERISFLLTSLNTEKEKMLIDANWHTEKRDYGKRNLKQINELASEICDRRFFAAPTIKNELLNRKRPSSNARDAQNKLIRKLFQNPLEENLGIIGFPAERGLFESIIINSGLFLEGKGIQDPRGAETDPSNLGPLWKATDALLKKNTSRPVELKEIFELWSKQPFGVNAGLHSLLAILYFITSKSNVLLYLDKVFQTELFEED
;
A
#
# COMPACT_ATOMS: atom_id res chain seq x y z
N ARG A 1 -24.48 -1.21 -34.70
CA ARG A 1 -23.44 -1.10 -33.66
C ARG A 1 -23.12 0.36 -33.32
N LYS A 2 -22.93 1.25 -34.31
CA LYS A 2 -22.64 2.70 -34.11
C LYS A 2 -23.77 3.40 -33.33
N GLU A 3 -25.00 3.22 -33.74
CA GLU A 3 -26.19 3.81 -33.11
C GLU A 3 -26.38 3.36 -31.65
N VAL A 4 -26.11 2.09 -31.35
CA VAL A 4 -26.17 1.56 -29.98
C VAL A 4 -25.07 2.20 -29.11
N SER A 5 -23.85 2.36 -29.64
CA SER A 5 -22.75 3.01 -28.95
C SER A 5 -23.01 4.48 -28.62
N GLU A 6 -23.60 5.22 -29.58
CA GLU A 6 -24.01 6.62 -29.41
C GLU A 6 -25.10 6.75 -28.35
N ARG A 7 -26.08 5.85 -28.33
CA ARG A 7 -27.15 5.83 -27.33
C ARG A 7 -26.64 5.49 -25.91
N ILE A 8 -25.72 4.56 -25.82
CA ILE A 8 -25.04 4.24 -24.52
C ILE A 8 -24.25 5.46 -24.03
N SER A 9 -23.48 6.11 -24.90
CA SER A 9 -22.70 7.29 -24.52
C SER A 9 -23.61 8.44 -24.04
N PHE A 10 -24.74 8.68 -24.74
CA PHE A 10 -25.74 9.68 -24.32
C PHE A 10 -26.33 9.35 -22.94
N LEU A 11 -26.72 8.10 -22.70
CA LEU A 11 -27.29 7.67 -21.40
C LEU A 11 -26.28 7.81 -20.27
N LEU A 12 -25.01 7.45 -20.50
CA LEU A 12 -23.94 7.61 -19.51
C LEU A 12 -23.70 9.09 -19.18
N THR A 13 -23.70 9.97 -20.18
CA THR A 13 -23.56 11.41 -19.99
C THR A 13 -24.72 11.97 -19.17
N SER A 14 -25.96 11.60 -19.52
CA SER A 14 -27.16 12.03 -18.79
C SER A 14 -27.13 11.55 -17.34
N LEU A 15 -26.75 10.28 -17.11
CA LEU A 15 -26.63 9.72 -15.77
C LEU A 15 -25.56 10.45 -14.92
N ASN A 16 -24.42 10.76 -15.51
CA ASN A 16 -23.37 11.51 -14.82
C ASN A 16 -23.84 12.93 -14.47
N THR A 17 -24.53 13.61 -15.38
CA THR A 17 -25.08 14.95 -15.12
C THR A 17 -26.08 14.95 -13.97
N GLU A 18 -27.01 13.99 -13.94
CA GLU A 18 -27.97 13.88 -12.83
C GLU A 18 -27.28 13.52 -11.50
N LYS A 19 -26.30 12.63 -11.52
CA LYS A 19 -25.48 12.31 -10.34
C LYS A 19 -24.77 13.55 -9.81
N GLU A 20 -24.16 14.36 -10.68
CA GLU A 20 -23.50 15.59 -10.29
C GLU A 20 -24.48 16.61 -9.64
N LYS A 21 -25.66 16.78 -10.22
CA LYS A 21 -26.72 17.63 -9.64
C LYS A 21 -27.10 17.15 -8.24
N MET A 22 -27.35 15.86 -8.07
CA MET A 22 -27.69 15.28 -6.76
C MET A 22 -26.61 15.55 -5.71
N LEU A 23 -25.32 15.44 -6.09
CA LEU A 23 -24.20 15.71 -5.20
C LEU A 23 -24.12 17.19 -4.79
N ILE A 24 -24.36 18.12 -5.73
CA ILE A 24 -24.32 19.56 -5.48
C ILE A 24 -25.52 20.01 -4.64
N ASP A 25 -26.68 19.41 -4.81
CA ASP A 25 -27.89 19.76 -4.06
C ASP A 25 -27.95 19.12 -2.67
N ALA A 26 -27.12 18.13 -2.40
CA ALA A 26 -27.05 17.48 -1.09
C ALA A 26 -26.43 18.40 -0.04
N ASN A 27 -26.92 18.30 1.21
CA ASN A 27 -26.25 18.83 2.37
C ASN A 27 -25.22 17.83 2.89
N TRP A 28 -23.99 18.29 3.04
CA TRP A 28 -22.87 17.46 3.49
C TRP A 28 -22.60 17.72 4.97
N HIS A 29 -22.58 16.67 5.78
CA HIS A 29 -22.29 16.76 7.20
C HIS A 29 -21.46 15.56 7.69
N THR A 30 -20.74 15.76 8.76
CA THR A 30 -20.12 14.71 9.56
C THR A 30 -20.77 14.72 10.94
N GLU A 31 -20.48 13.72 11.79
CA GLU A 31 -21.00 13.69 13.17
C GLU A 31 -20.73 14.97 13.97
N LYS A 32 -19.70 15.73 13.60
CA LYS A 32 -19.22 16.92 14.34
C LYS A 32 -19.40 18.25 13.62
N ARG A 33 -19.75 18.25 12.34
CA ARG A 33 -19.78 19.49 11.53
C ARG A 33 -20.73 19.37 10.36
N ASP A 34 -21.51 20.42 10.16
CA ASP A 34 -22.30 20.66 8.96
C ASP A 34 -21.48 21.48 7.95
N TYR A 35 -21.44 21.03 6.73
CA TYR A 35 -20.74 21.67 5.63
C TYR A 35 -21.69 22.34 4.64
N GLY A 36 -23.02 22.08 4.74
CA GLY A 36 -24.03 22.60 3.83
C GLY A 36 -23.88 22.11 2.40
N LYS A 37 -24.44 22.85 1.45
CA LYS A 37 -24.30 22.57 0.00
C LYS A 37 -22.92 22.93 -0.50
N ARG A 38 -22.37 22.10 -1.39
CA ARG A 38 -21.02 22.25 -1.95
C ARG A 38 -21.02 21.97 -3.45
N ASN A 39 -20.20 22.71 -4.21
CA ASN A 39 -19.91 22.33 -5.60
C ASN A 39 -18.93 21.12 -5.63
N LEU A 40 -18.78 20.48 -6.80
CA LEU A 40 -17.96 19.28 -6.96
C LEU A 40 -16.49 19.47 -6.52
N LYS A 41 -15.91 20.65 -6.80
CA LYS A 41 -14.55 20.98 -6.38
C LYS A 41 -14.45 20.99 -4.85
N GLN A 42 -15.37 21.67 -4.19
CA GLN A 42 -15.42 21.76 -2.72
C GLN A 42 -15.71 20.39 -2.07
N ILE A 43 -16.51 19.52 -2.72
CA ILE A 43 -16.75 18.14 -2.25
C ILE A 43 -15.45 17.34 -2.31
N ASN A 44 -14.69 17.43 -3.41
CA ASN A 44 -13.42 16.74 -3.53
C ASN A 44 -12.37 17.25 -2.53
N GLU A 45 -12.29 18.56 -2.33
CA GLU A 45 -11.42 19.17 -1.32
C GLU A 45 -11.79 18.69 0.10
N LEU A 46 -13.08 18.68 0.43
CA LEU A 46 -13.58 18.18 1.69
C LEU A 46 -13.28 16.69 1.89
N ALA A 47 -13.49 15.87 0.87
CA ALA A 47 -13.18 14.45 0.92
C ALA A 47 -11.68 14.22 1.18
N SER A 48 -10.81 14.96 0.49
CA SER A 48 -9.36 14.91 0.71
C SER A 48 -8.99 15.31 2.14
N GLU A 49 -9.52 16.43 2.63
CA GLU A 49 -9.29 16.89 4.01
C GLU A 49 -9.74 15.87 5.07
N ILE A 50 -10.88 15.23 4.86
CA ILE A 50 -11.37 14.17 5.75
C ILE A 50 -10.46 12.95 5.70
N CYS A 51 -10.02 12.54 4.50
CA CYS A 51 -9.10 11.42 4.33
C CYS A 51 -7.76 11.70 4.99
N ASP A 52 -7.16 12.88 4.77
CA ASP A 52 -5.87 13.26 5.35
C ASP A 52 -5.93 13.28 6.89
N ARG A 53 -7.01 13.80 7.47
CA ARG A 53 -7.22 13.76 8.93
C ARG A 53 -7.44 12.35 9.46
N ARG A 54 -8.09 11.50 8.70
CA ARG A 54 -8.43 10.13 9.11
C ARG A 54 -7.27 9.18 8.97
N PHE A 55 -6.45 9.37 7.95
CA PHE A 55 -5.31 8.53 7.59
C PHE A 55 -3.99 9.30 7.69
N PHE A 56 -3.84 10.07 8.77
CA PHE A 56 -2.70 10.98 8.98
C PHE A 56 -1.34 10.27 9.06
N ALA A 57 -1.31 8.96 9.30
CA ALA A 57 -0.11 8.13 9.30
C ALA A 57 -0.02 7.21 8.06
N ALA A 58 -0.81 7.49 7.01
CA ALA A 58 -0.79 6.70 5.79
C ALA A 58 0.59 6.74 5.14
N PRO A 59 1.12 5.60 4.68
CA PRO A 59 2.29 5.58 3.83
C PRO A 59 2.03 6.27 2.49
N THR A 60 2.98 7.10 2.05
CA THR A 60 2.92 7.80 0.76
C THR A 60 3.60 6.96 -0.32
N ILE A 61 2.90 5.99 -0.88
CA ILE A 61 3.41 5.11 -1.94
C ILE A 61 2.74 5.45 -3.26
N LYS A 62 3.50 6.05 -4.18
CA LYS A 62 3.02 6.45 -5.51
C LYS A 62 3.19 5.32 -6.53
N ASN A 63 2.37 4.28 -6.42
CA ASN A 63 2.34 3.17 -7.37
C ASN A 63 0.90 2.73 -7.63
N GLU A 64 0.38 3.03 -8.81
CA GLU A 64 -0.99 2.71 -9.16
C GLU A 64 -1.25 1.22 -9.44
N LEU A 65 -0.22 0.42 -9.69
CA LEU A 65 -0.37 -1.01 -9.99
C LEU A 65 -0.69 -1.81 -8.74
N LEU A 66 -0.01 -1.55 -7.63
CA LEU A 66 -0.18 -2.24 -6.36
C LEU A 66 -0.99 -1.46 -5.34
N ASN A 67 -0.99 -0.13 -5.37
CA ASN A 67 -1.77 0.68 -4.43
C ASN A 67 -3.28 0.63 -4.74
N ARG A 68 -3.81 -0.57 -4.78
CA ARG A 68 -5.20 -0.92 -5.11
C ARG A 68 -5.72 -2.01 -4.19
N LYS A 69 -7.04 -2.05 -4.05
CA LYS A 69 -7.70 -3.15 -3.32
C LYS A 69 -7.52 -4.51 -4.03
N ARG A 70 -7.49 -4.51 -5.35
CA ARG A 70 -7.32 -5.72 -6.18
C ARG A 70 -6.37 -5.42 -7.35
N PRO A 71 -5.07 -5.69 -7.21
CA PRO A 71 -4.12 -5.61 -8.33
C PRO A 71 -4.45 -6.62 -9.43
N SER A 72 -4.05 -6.30 -10.67
CA SER A 72 -4.14 -7.23 -11.80
C SER A 72 -3.23 -8.46 -11.59
N SER A 73 -3.46 -9.52 -12.38
CA SER A 73 -2.59 -10.71 -12.36
C SER A 73 -1.14 -10.37 -12.71
N ASN A 74 -0.93 -9.53 -13.73
CA ASN A 74 0.40 -9.08 -14.14
C ASN A 74 1.11 -8.27 -13.03
N ALA A 75 0.38 -7.41 -12.31
CA ALA A 75 0.96 -6.66 -11.19
C ALA A 75 1.35 -7.58 -10.03
N ARG A 76 0.58 -8.63 -9.77
CA ARG A 76 0.91 -9.65 -8.75
C ARG A 76 2.10 -10.50 -9.16
N ASP A 77 2.19 -10.90 -10.44
CA ASP A 77 3.34 -11.63 -10.96
C ASP A 77 4.63 -10.80 -10.84
N ALA A 78 4.59 -9.53 -11.23
CA ALA A 78 5.71 -8.61 -11.07
C ALA A 78 6.10 -8.43 -9.58
N GLN A 79 5.11 -8.35 -8.68
CA GLN A 79 5.35 -8.29 -7.24
C GLN A 79 6.06 -9.55 -6.73
N ASN A 80 5.62 -10.74 -7.15
CA ASN A 80 6.23 -12.00 -6.75
C ASN A 80 7.67 -12.11 -7.26
N LYS A 81 7.93 -11.68 -8.50
CA LYS A 81 9.30 -11.63 -9.06
C LYS A 81 10.18 -10.66 -8.26
N LEU A 82 9.67 -9.47 -7.93
CA LEU A 82 10.40 -8.52 -7.10
C LEU A 82 10.72 -9.11 -5.72
N ILE A 83 9.76 -9.77 -5.07
CA ILE A 83 9.97 -10.41 -3.77
C ILE A 83 11.09 -11.45 -3.85
N ARG A 84 11.10 -12.32 -4.87
CA ARG A 84 12.20 -13.27 -5.06
C ARG A 84 13.56 -12.57 -5.21
N LYS A 85 13.64 -11.50 -5.99
CA LYS A 85 14.88 -10.73 -6.18
C LYS A 85 15.39 -10.08 -4.89
N LEU A 86 14.51 -9.66 -3.98
CA LEU A 86 14.88 -9.14 -2.67
C LEU A 86 15.64 -10.16 -1.81
N PHE A 87 15.42 -11.46 -2.02
CA PHE A 87 16.12 -12.51 -1.29
C PHE A 87 17.33 -13.05 -2.06
N GLN A 88 17.22 -13.20 -3.39
CA GLN A 88 18.30 -13.74 -4.22
C GLN A 88 19.49 -12.78 -4.32
N ASN A 89 19.21 -11.49 -4.53
CA ASN A 89 20.22 -10.49 -4.85
C ASN A 89 20.08 -9.22 -3.96
N PRO A 90 20.04 -9.37 -2.63
CA PRO A 90 19.63 -8.28 -1.73
C PRO A 90 20.58 -7.09 -1.70
N LEU A 91 21.82 -7.25 -2.14
CA LEU A 91 22.86 -6.21 -2.09
C LEU A 91 23.25 -5.70 -3.47
N GLU A 92 22.81 -6.36 -4.54
CA GLU A 92 23.16 -6.01 -5.90
C GLU A 92 22.46 -4.73 -6.37
N GLU A 93 23.15 -3.99 -7.22
CA GLU A 93 22.56 -2.85 -7.92
C GLU A 93 21.26 -3.31 -8.60
N ASN A 94 20.19 -2.58 -8.33
CA ASN A 94 18.86 -2.89 -8.88
C ASN A 94 18.38 -4.32 -8.62
N LEU A 95 18.86 -4.97 -7.55
CA LEU A 95 18.59 -6.37 -7.22
C LEU A 95 18.96 -7.35 -8.37
N GLY A 96 19.96 -7.01 -9.19
CA GLY A 96 20.34 -7.78 -10.38
C GLY A 96 19.27 -7.84 -11.47
N ILE A 97 18.28 -6.93 -11.46
CA ILE A 97 17.23 -6.89 -12.50
C ILE A 97 17.79 -6.22 -13.75
N ILE A 98 17.87 -6.98 -14.85
CA ILE A 98 18.36 -6.51 -16.15
C ILE A 98 17.21 -5.87 -16.95
N GLY A 99 17.44 -4.71 -17.54
CA GLY A 99 16.45 -3.99 -18.35
C GLY A 99 15.33 -3.35 -17.52
N PHE A 100 14.16 -3.20 -18.12
CA PHE A 100 13.00 -2.51 -17.53
C PHE A 100 11.73 -3.39 -17.48
N PRO A 101 11.78 -4.60 -16.92
CA PRO A 101 10.57 -5.38 -16.70
C PRO A 101 9.68 -4.75 -15.62
N ALA A 102 8.45 -5.23 -15.48
CA ALA A 102 7.47 -4.65 -14.56
C ALA A 102 7.93 -4.65 -13.09
N GLU A 103 8.64 -5.69 -12.64
CA GLU A 103 9.23 -5.78 -11.30
C GLU A 103 10.27 -4.69 -11.04
N ARG A 104 11.01 -4.24 -12.08
CA ARG A 104 11.93 -3.10 -11.97
C ARG A 104 11.16 -1.82 -11.67
N GLY A 105 10.06 -1.56 -12.37
CA GLY A 105 9.20 -0.40 -12.11
C GLY A 105 8.60 -0.41 -10.71
N LEU A 106 8.26 -1.59 -10.16
CA LEU A 106 7.83 -1.72 -8.77
C LEU A 106 8.97 -1.43 -7.78
N PHE A 107 10.18 -1.95 -8.05
CA PHE A 107 11.35 -1.69 -7.23
C PHE A 107 11.65 -0.19 -7.13
N GLU A 108 11.69 0.50 -8.26
CA GLU A 108 11.97 1.94 -8.32
C GLU A 108 10.87 2.77 -7.63
N SER A 109 9.61 2.52 -7.99
CA SER A 109 8.50 3.35 -7.51
C SER A 109 8.11 3.11 -6.04
N ILE A 110 8.35 1.92 -5.50
CA ILE A 110 7.98 1.58 -4.12
C ILE A 110 9.19 1.57 -3.19
N ILE A 111 10.30 0.96 -3.59
CA ILE A 111 11.43 0.74 -2.68
C ILE A 111 12.45 1.87 -2.77
N ILE A 112 12.92 2.21 -3.97
CA ILE A 112 13.89 3.31 -4.15
C ILE A 112 13.28 4.65 -3.74
N ASN A 113 12.09 4.98 -4.27
CA ASN A 113 11.43 6.25 -3.96
C ASN A 113 11.01 6.40 -2.49
N SER A 114 10.92 5.29 -1.75
CA SER A 114 10.70 5.29 -0.31
C SER A 114 11.99 5.42 0.51
N GLY A 115 13.15 5.49 -0.13
CA GLY A 115 14.44 5.52 0.56
C GLY A 115 14.78 4.22 1.30
N LEU A 116 14.11 3.10 0.95
CA LEU A 116 14.28 1.83 1.65
C LEU A 116 15.45 0.99 1.13
N PHE A 117 16.14 1.42 0.10
CA PHE A 117 17.25 0.63 -0.46
C PHE A 117 18.51 1.47 -0.58
N LEU A 118 19.61 0.89 -0.11
CA LEU A 118 20.97 1.40 -0.34
C LEU A 118 21.80 0.30 -0.99
N GLU A 119 22.41 0.65 -2.10
CA GLU A 119 23.32 -0.24 -2.82
C GLU A 119 24.43 -0.74 -1.90
N GLY A 120 24.75 -2.01 -1.98
CA GLY A 120 25.74 -2.68 -1.11
C GLY A 120 25.29 -2.86 0.37
N LYS A 121 24.13 -2.31 0.77
CA LYS A 121 23.58 -2.46 2.14
C LYS A 121 22.20 -3.12 2.15
N GLY A 122 21.53 -3.15 0.98
CA GLY A 122 20.18 -3.74 0.84
C GLY A 122 19.07 -2.88 1.46
N ILE A 123 18.03 -3.55 1.93
CA ILE A 123 16.84 -2.88 2.50
C ILE A 123 17.17 -2.24 3.84
N GLN A 124 16.80 -0.97 3.98
CA GLN A 124 17.03 -0.14 5.16
C GLN A 124 15.77 -0.05 6.03
N ASP A 125 15.98 0.10 7.33
CA ASP A 125 14.88 0.24 8.30
C ASP A 125 14.41 1.70 8.38
N PRO A 126 13.12 1.99 8.10
CA PRO A 126 12.61 3.35 8.18
C PRO A 126 12.37 3.85 9.62
N ARG A 127 12.44 3.00 10.64
CA ARG A 127 12.05 3.35 12.04
C ARG A 127 12.98 4.33 12.73
N GLY A 128 14.13 4.57 12.25
CA GLY A 128 15.12 5.48 12.83
C GLY A 128 15.90 6.25 11.77
N ALA A 129 15.46 6.18 10.54
CA ALA A 129 16.08 6.89 9.43
C ALA A 129 15.94 8.42 9.62
N GLU A 130 16.96 9.17 9.22
CA GLU A 130 16.90 10.64 9.18
C GLU A 130 15.79 11.14 8.25
N THR A 131 15.51 10.37 7.20
CA THR A 131 14.44 10.64 6.23
C THR A 131 13.59 9.40 6.04
N ASP A 132 12.27 9.57 6.07
CA ASP A 132 11.27 8.54 5.74
C ASP A 132 10.31 9.13 4.70
N PRO A 133 10.72 9.21 3.42
CA PRO A 133 9.96 9.90 2.38
C PRO A 133 8.56 9.33 2.16
N SER A 134 8.39 8.06 2.48
CA SER A 134 7.10 7.37 2.30
C SER A 134 6.33 7.14 3.60
N ASN A 135 6.77 7.73 4.72
CA ASN A 135 6.09 7.63 6.02
C ASN A 135 5.82 6.17 6.45
N LEU A 136 6.78 5.28 6.23
CA LEU A 136 6.67 3.86 6.59
C LEU A 136 7.05 3.57 8.06
N GLY A 137 7.88 4.41 8.67
CA GLY A 137 8.32 4.26 10.05
C GLY A 137 7.17 4.13 11.06
N PRO A 138 6.11 4.96 11.01
CA PRO A 138 4.94 4.81 11.86
C PRO A 138 4.23 3.46 11.69
N LEU A 139 4.13 2.93 10.46
CA LEU A 139 3.53 1.64 10.17
C LEU A 139 4.34 0.50 10.79
N TRP A 140 5.69 0.53 10.65
CA TRP A 140 6.60 -0.44 11.25
C TRP A 140 6.53 -0.40 12.79
N LYS A 141 6.55 0.78 13.39
CA LYS A 141 6.41 0.95 14.86
C LYS A 141 5.08 0.41 15.38
N ALA A 142 3.98 0.60 14.65
CA ALA A 142 2.69 0.06 15.04
C ALA A 142 2.65 -1.48 14.94
N THR A 143 3.33 -2.04 13.92
CA THR A 143 3.47 -3.50 13.78
C THR A 143 4.32 -4.07 14.93
N ASP A 144 5.43 -3.43 15.28
CA ASP A 144 6.23 -3.81 16.45
C ASP A 144 5.41 -3.80 17.74
N ALA A 145 4.57 -2.78 17.92
CA ALA A 145 3.70 -2.68 19.10
C ALA A 145 2.66 -3.81 19.14
N LEU A 146 2.08 -4.17 18.00
CA LEU A 146 1.17 -5.30 17.88
C LEU A 146 1.85 -6.62 18.25
N LEU A 147 3.06 -6.87 17.72
CA LEU A 147 3.83 -8.09 18.01
C LEU A 147 4.25 -8.15 19.47
N LYS A 148 4.78 -7.07 20.02
CA LYS A 148 5.18 -6.98 21.44
C LYS A 148 4.02 -7.20 22.42
N LYS A 149 2.82 -6.77 22.07
CA LYS A 149 1.61 -7.00 22.88
C LYS A 149 1.18 -8.47 22.90
N ASN A 150 1.57 -9.27 21.92
CA ASN A 150 1.13 -10.64 21.71
C ASN A 150 2.27 -11.66 21.82
N THR A 151 3.25 -11.44 22.71
CA THR A 151 4.40 -12.34 22.88
C THR A 151 4.04 -13.76 23.32
N SER A 152 2.85 -13.98 23.86
CA SER A 152 2.38 -15.31 24.31
C SER A 152 1.81 -16.18 23.18
N ARG A 153 1.61 -15.62 21.98
CA ARG A 153 1.09 -16.35 20.82
C ARG A 153 1.64 -15.78 19.51
N PRO A 154 1.69 -16.57 18.45
CA PRO A 154 1.94 -16.05 17.12
C PRO A 154 0.85 -15.04 16.71
N VAL A 155 1.25 -13.98 15.98
CA VAL A 155 0.35 -13.04 15.35
C VAL A 155 0.19 -13.44 13.88
N GLU A 156 -1.03 -13.62 13.44
CA GLU A 156 -1.29 -13.95 12.04
C GLU A 156 -1.05 -12.74 11.13
N LEU A 157 -0.56 -12.96 9.91
CA LEU A 157 -0.41 -11.90 8.90
C LEU A 157 -1.72 -11.15 8.65
N LYS A 158 -2.86 -11.82 8.78
CA LYS A 158 -4.18 -11.20 8.66
C LYS A 158 -4.39 -10.09 9.70
N GLU A 159 -3.96 -10.29 10.95
CA GLU A 159 -4.06 -9.28 12.02
C GLU A 159 -3.20 -8.05 11.69
N ILE A 160 -2.01 -8.28 11.13
CA ILE A 160 -1.12 -7.20 10.67
C ILE A 160 -1.78 -6.43 9.51
N PHE A 161 -2.34 -7.14 8.52
CA PHE A 161 -3.02 -6.53 7.38
C PHE A 161 -4.28 -5.76 7.78
N GLU A 162 -5.01 -6.23 8.79
CA GLU A 162 -6.13 -5.50 9.37
C GLU A 162 -5.69 -4.21 10.07
N LEU A 163 -4.59 -4.24 10.83
CA LEU A 163 -3.99 -3.04 11.41
C LEU A 163 -3.63 -2.03 10.32
N TRP A 164 -2.97 -2.47 9.26
CA TRP A 164 -2.53 -1.61 8.17
C TRP A 164 -3.67 -1.01 7.36
N SER A 165 -4.76 -1.77 7.17
CA SER A 165 -5.92 -1.32 6.40
C SER A 165 -6.80 -0.31 7.15
N LYS A 166 -6.71 -0.27 8.49
CA LYS A 166 -7.52 0.61 9.34
C LYS A 166 -6.84 1.97 9.54
N GLN A 167 -7.58 2.88 10.15
CA GLN A 167 -7.00 4.13 10.64
C GLN A 167 -5.90 3.84 11.65
N PRO A 168 -4.82 4.62 11.66
CA PRO A 168 -4.58 5.84 10.85
C PRO A 168 -3.83 5.58 9.53
N PHE A 169 -3.63 4.34 9.09
CA PHE A 169 -2.75 3.96 7.97
C PHE A 169 -3.48 3.85 6.63
N GLY A 170 -4.57 3.09 6.53
CA GLY A 170 -5.35 2.95 5.30
C GLY A 170 -4.63 2.30 4.13
N VAL A 171 -3.69 1.38 4.38
CA VAL A 171 -2.92 0.69 3.33
C VAL A 171 -3.81 -0.20 2.48
N ASN A 172 -3.72 -0.08 1.18
CA ASN A 172 -4.45 -0.93 0.25
C ASN A 172 -3.90 -2.37 0.22
N ALA A 173 -4.80 -3.33 0.06
CA ALA A 173 -4.48 -4.76 0.11
C ALA A 173 -3.41 -5.20 -0.91
N GLY A 174 -3.31 -4.54 -2.06
CA GLY A 174 -2.29 -4.86 -3.06
C GLY A 174 -0.85 -4.61 -2.60
N LEU A 175 -0.65 -3.75 -1.60
CA LEU A 175 0.68 -3.48 -1.03
C LEU A 175 1.04 -4.42 0.12
N HIS A 176 0.08 -5.12 0.72
CA HIS A 176 0.28 -5.86 1.96
C HIS A 176 1.43 -6.87 1.89
N SER A 177 1.45 -7.71 0.86
CA SER A 177 2.48 -8.76 0.74
C SER A 177 3.88 -8.18 0.61
N LEU A 178 4.06 -7.16 -0.24
CA LEU A 178 5.38 -6.55 -0.42
C LEU A 178 5.84 -5.83 0.86
N LEU A 179 4.95 -5.06 1.50
CA LEU A 179 5.29 -4.37 2.74
C LEU A 179 5.56 -5.34 3.90
N ALA A 180 4.85 -6.48 3.96
CA ALA A 180 5.13 -7.51 4.96
C ALA A 180 6.54 -8.11 4.80
N ILE A 181 6.95 -8.38 3.57
CA ILE A 181 8.31 -8.85 3.26
C ILE A 181 9.35 -7.79 3.63
N LEU A 182 9.14 -6.53 3.26
CA LEU A 182 10.06 -5.44 3.61
C LEU A 182 10.15 -5.25 5.13
N TYR A 183 9.03 -5.34 5.85
CA TYR A 183 9.02 -5.33 7.31
C TYR A 183 9.78 -6.51 7.89
N PHE A 184 9.59 -7.72 7.37
CA PHE A 184 10.30 -8.91 7.82
C PHE A 184 11.81 -8.78 7.60
N ILE A 185 12.25 -8.35 6.41
CA ILE A 185 13.68 -8.16 6.10
C ILE A 185 14.34 -7.20 7.11
N THR A 186 13.67 -6.09 7.41
CA THR A 186 14.18 -5.07 8.35
C THR A 186 14.05 -5.47 9.83
N SER A 187 13.31 -6.52 10.13
CA SER A 187 13.00 -6.96 11.50
C SER A 187 13.48 -8.38 11.81
N LYS A 188 14.14 -9.05 10.85
CA LYS A 188 14.52 -10.49 10.96
C LYS A 188 15.32 -10.85 12.23
N SER A 189 16.02 -9.90 12.85
CA SER A 189 16.73 -10.12 14.12
C SER A 189 15.80 -10.16 15.34
N ASN A 190 14.55 -9.70 15.20
CA ASN A 190 13.62 -9.54 16.32
C ASN A 190 12.29 -10.26 16.09
N VAL A 191 12.10 -10.87 14.92
CA VAL A 191 10.83 -11.50 14.51
C VAL A 191 11.12 -12.89 13.97
N LEU A 192 10.33 -13.87 14.42
CA LEU A 192 10.36 -15.24 13.93
C LEU A 192 9.16 -15.47 13.02
N LEU A 193 9.38 -16.22 11.93
CA LEU A 193 8.33 -16.58 10.99
C LEU A 193 7.92 -18.04 11.19
N TYR A 194 6.61 -18.30 11.14
CA TYR A 194 6.03 -19.63 11.17
C TYR A 194 5.11 -19.83 9.97
N LEU A 195 5.25 -20.96 9.29
CA LEU A 195 4.31 -21.44 8.28
C LEU A 195 3.68 -22.73 8.81
N ASP A 196 2.37 -22.79 8.89
CA ASP A 196 1.62 -23.95 9.42
C ASP A 196 2.15 -24.45 10.79
N LYS A 197 2.49 -23.51 11.67
CA LYS A 197 3.08 -23.74 13.02
C LYS A 197 4.49 -24.29 12.99
N VAL A 198 5.14 -24.42 11.86
CA VAL A 198 6.55 -24.80 11.73
C VAL A 198 7.40 -23.53 11.58
N PHE A 199 8.44 -23.45 12.41
CA PHE A 199 9.39 -22.34 12.34
C PHE A 199 10.14 -22.37 11.00
N GLN A 200 10.21 -21.23 10.34
CA GLN A 200 10.94 -21.06 9.09
C GLN A 200 12.24 -20.32 9.35
N THR A 201 13.35 -20.93 8.99
CA THR A 201 14.68 -20.30 9.04
C THR A 201 14.89 -19.42 7.81
N GLU A 202 14.30 -19.80 6.67
CA GLU A 202 14.39 -19.13 5.38
C GLU A 202 13.00 -19.00 4.75
N LEU A 203 12.77 -17.91 4.01
CA LEU A 203 11.48 -17.63 3.36
C LEU A 203 11.30 -18.32 2.01
N PHE A 204 12.41 -18.75 1.41
CA PHE A 204 12.44 -19.48 0.14
C PHE A 204 13.47 -20.60 0.24
N GLU A 205 13.06 -21.82 -0.04
CA GLU A 205 13.99 -22.87 -0.40
C GLU A 205 14.53 -22.56 -1.80
N GLU A 206 15.84 -22.70 -2.00
CA GLU A 206 16.45 -22.68 -3.33
C GLU A 206 15.99 -23.95 -4.03
N ASP A 207 15.07 -23.83 -5.02
CA ASP A 207 14.74 -24.89 -5.99
C ASP A 207 15.78 -24.89 -7.11
#